data_137575b9ce77134b8eb2b958f3293db0
#
_entry.id   137575b9ce77134b8eb2b958f3293db0
#
_cell.length_a   1.000
_cell.length_b   1.000
_cell.length_c   1.000
_cell.angle_alpha   90.00
_cell.angle_beta   90.00
_cell.angle_gamma   90.00
#
_symmetry.space_group_name_H-M   'P 1'
#
loop_
_entity.id
_entity.type
_entity.pdbx_description
1 polymer ?
#
loop_
_entity_poly.entity_id
_entity_poly.type
_entity_poly.pdbx_seq_one_letter_code
_entity_poly.pdbx_strand_id
1 'polypeptide(L)'
;DGPEPFDYAEQARTILRACVHQGEDGEGDPMWDPATKLIKFVPETPFSDPSYHLPHFYELFALWADERDRPFWKEAAERSREYLKKACHPVTGLAPEYANFDGTPRTQSHQAFRHFFSDAYRVALNVALDYEWFRADDWAVTECANIQRFFTDIDPADYRRYTIDGKPFDEPALHPVGLLATNAAAS
;
A
#
# COMPACT_ATOMS: atom_id res chain seq x y z
N ASP A 1 7.96 -3.01 25.95
CA ASP A 1 7.30 -3.65 27.09
C ASP A 1 6.80 -2.56 28.04
N GLY A 2 5.51 -2.45 28.22
CA GLY A 2 4.87 -1.55 29.17
C GLY A 2 4.46 -2.32 30.42
N PRO A 3 4.24 -1.63 31.57
CA PRO A 3 3.65 -2.29 32.73
C PRO A 3 2.18 -2.69 32.44
N GLU A 4 1.71 -3.75 33.10
CA GLU A 4 0.28 -4.09 33.10
C GLU A 4 -0.58 -2.86 33.50
N PRO A 5 -1.70 -2.58 32.81
CA PRO A 5 -2.31 -3.31 31.69
C PRO A 5 -1.81 -2.89 30.28
N PHE A 6 -0.68 -2.22 30.16
CA PHE A 6 -0.17 -1.60 28.92
C PHE A 6 0.98 -2.39 28.29
N ASP A 7 0.85 -3.70 28.15
CA ASP A 7 1.80 -4.49 27.35
C ASP A 7 1.56 -4.25 25.85
N TYR A 8 2.19 -3.19 25.32
CA TYR A 8 2.06 -2.82 23.90
C TYR A 8 2.57 -3.91 22.96
N ALA A 9 3.56 -4.67 23.35
CA ALA A 9 4.12 -5.75 22.52
C ALA A 9 3.08 -6.88 22.36
N GLU A 10 2.43 -7.30 23.46
CA GLU A 10 1.38 -8.32 23.38
C GLU A 10 0.13 -7.82 22.67
N GLN A 11 -0.26 -6.56 22.86
CA GLN A 11 -1.37 -5.97 22.11
C GLN A 11 -1.09 -5.93 20.62
N ALA A 12 0.12 -5.55 20.21
CA ALA A 12 0.52 -5.57 18.81
C ALA A 12 0.49 -6.99 18.22
N ARG A 13 1.03 -7.99 18.93
CA ARG A 13 0.95 -9.40 18.50
C ARG A 13 -0.49 -9.89 18.38
N THR A 14 -1.36 -9.50 19.31
CA THR A 14 -2.79 -9.85 19.25
C THR A 14 -3.45 -9.31 17.99
N ILE A 15 -3.16 -8.06 17.61
CA ILE A 15 -3.66 -7.46 16.36
C ILE A 15 -3.10 -8.22 15.14
N LEU A 16 -1.80 -8.51 15.12
CA LEU A 16 -1.18 -9.22 14.00
C LEU A 16 -1.75 -10.65 13.84
N ARG A 17 -2.01 -11.36 14.96
CA ARG A 17 -2.71 -12.65 14.92
C ARG A 17 -4.10 -12.53 14.29
N ALA A 18 -4.89 -11.55 14.69
CA ALA A 18 -6.22 -11.33 14.12
C ALA A 18 -6.15 -11.02 12.62
N CYS A 19 -5.18 -10.23 12.18
CA CYS A 19 -4.99 -9.90 10.77
C CYS A 19 -4.76 -11.12 9.87
N VAL A 20 -4.12 -12.17 10.40
CA VAL A 20 -3.71 -13.35 9.61
C VAL A 20 -4.63 -14.55 9.86
N HIS A 21 -5.11 -14.73 11.10
CA HIS A 21 -5.78 -15.95 11.55
C HIS A 21 -7.28 -15.83 11.78
N GLN A 22 -7.85 -14.61 11.67
CA GLN A 22 -9.30 -14.47 11.81
C GLN A 22 -10.01 -15.35 10.76
N GLY A 23 -11.03 -16.09 11.20
CA GLY A 23 -11.75 -17.04 10.36
C GLY A 23 -11.28 -18.49 10.46
N GLU A 24 -10.13 -18.79 11.09
CA GLU A 24 -9.66 -20.17 11.30
C GLU A 24 -10.62 -20.97 12.21
N ASP A 25 -11.35 -20.30 13.09
CA ASP A 25 -12.40 -20.86 13.95
C ASP A 25 -13.81 -20.81 13.31
N GLY A 26 -13.91 -20.30 12.08
CA GLY A 26 -15.17 -20.17 11.32
C GLY A 26 -15.89 -18.83 11.52
N GLU A 27 -15.30 -17.87 12.24
CA GLU A 27 -15.87 -16.53 12.43
C GLU A 27 -15.02 -15.43 11.78
N GLY A 28 -15.60 -14.75 10.77
CA GLY A 28 -14.95 -13.66 10.03
C GLY A 28 -13.94 -14.14 8.98
N ASP A 29 -13.16 -13.20 8.46
CA ASP A 29 -12.16 -13.41 7.44
C ASP A 29 -10.85 -12.69 7.81
N PRO A 30 -9.68 -13.23 7.44
CA PRO A 30 -8.41 -12.56 7.70
C PRO A 30 -8.26 -11.31 6.80
N MET A 31 -7.54 -10.31 7.30
CA MET A 31 -7.25 -9.10 6.53
C MET A 31 -6.24 -9.35 5.40
N TRP A 32 -5.35 -10.34 5.55
CA TRP A 32 -4.45 -10.79 4.49
C TRP A 32 -4.99 -12.04 3.80
N ASP A 33 -4.93 -12.04 2.48
CA ASP A 33 -5.25 -13.24 1.71
C ASP A 33 -4.20 -14.33 1.96
N PRO A 34 -4.59 -15.52 2.43
CA PRO A 34 -3.62 -16.54 2.86
C PRO A 34 -2.86 -17.18 1.68
N ALA A 35 -3.38 -17.09 0.46
CA ALA A 35 -2.73 -17.66 -0.72
C ALA A 35 -1.72 -16.70 -1.34
N THR A 36 -2.10 -15.43 -1.51
CA THR A 36 -1.25 -14.41 -2.15
C THR A 36 -0.35 -13.67 -1.17
N LYS A 37 -0.64 -13.69 0.14
CA LYS A 37 -0.01 -12.90 1.20
C LYS A 37 -0.19 -11.39 1.02
N LEU A 38 -1.17 -10.98 0.22
CA LEU A 38 -1.48 -9.57 0.00
C LEU A 38 -2.58 -9.10 0.97
N ILE A 39 -2.47 -7.87 1.40
CA ILE A 39 -3.52 -7.22 2.19
C ILE A 39 -4.76 -7.03 1.31
N LYS A 40 -5.93 -7.28 1.86
CA LYS A 40 -7.22 -7.01 1.21
C LYS A 40 -7.66 -5.58 1.48
N PHE A 41 -8.56 -5.05 0.65
CA PHE A 41 -9.18 -3.75 0.94
C PHE A 41 -10.02 -3.80 2.22
N VAL A 42 -10.86 -4.82 2.36
CA VAL A 42 -11.49 -5.25 3.62
C VAL A 42 -11.52 -6.78 3.64
N PRO A 43 -11.72 -7.44 4.80
CA PRO A 43 -11.58 -8.88 4.92
C PRO A 43 -12.34 -9.72 3.88
N GLU A 44 -13.53 -9.30 3.48
CA GLU A 44 -14.40 -10.04 2.57
C GLU A 44 -14.14 -9.78 1.07
N THR A 45 -13.18 -8.92 0.73
CA THR A 45 -12.94 -8.53 -0.68
C THR A 45 -11.84 -9.36 -1.34
N PRO A 46 -11.98 -9.69 -2.65
CA PRO A 46 -10.97 -10.39 -3.43
C PRO A 46 -10.03 -9.41 -4.17
N PHE A 47 -9.72 -8.24 -3.58
CA PHE A 47 -8.87 -7.22 -4.17
C PHE A 47 -8.20 -6.37 -3.08
N SER A 48 -7.27 -5.53 -3.49
CA SER A 48 -6.49 -4.67 -2.61
C SER A 48 -6.60 -3.19 -3.00
N ASP A 49 -6.14 -2.35 -2.08
CA ASP A 49 -5.78 -0.97 -2.30
C ASP A 49 -4.24 -0.88 -2.30
N PRO A 50 -3.59 -0.45 -3.39
CA PRO A 50 -2.13 -0.29 -3.43
C PRO A 50 -1.57 0.58 -2.29
N SER A 51 -2.34 1.55 -1.80
CA SER A 51 -1.92 2.42 -0.70
C SER A 51 -1.89 1.74 0.68
N TYR A 52 -2.46 0.53 0.80
CA TYR A 52 -2.43 -0.27 2.03
C TYR A 52 -1.16 -1.12 2.16
N HIS A 53 -0.38 -1.25 1.08
CA HIS A 53 0.83 -2.04 1.07
C HIS A 53 1.98 -1.29 1.76
N LEU A 54 2.42 -1.82 2.89
CA LEU A 54 3.43 -1.23 3.78
C LEU A 54 4.56 -2.25 4.01
N PRO A 55 5.32 -2.65 2.98
CA PRO A 55 6.32 -3.71 3.10
C PRO A 55 7.35 -3.43 4.19
N HIS A 56 7.71 -2.18 4.45
CA HIS A 56 8.58 -1.79 5.55
C HIS A 56 8.03 -2.17 6.94
N PHE A 57 6.72 -2.05 7.16
CA PHE A 57 6.12 -2.55 8.41
C PHE A 57 6.05 -4.07 8.45
N TYR A 58 5.82 -4.74 7.31
CA TYR A 58 5.78 -6.21 7.28
C TYR A 58 7.15 -6.83 7.59
N GLU A 59 8.25 -6.18 7.21
CA GLU A 59 9.60 -6.56 7.67
C GLU A 59 9.73 -6.45 9.19
N LEU A 60 9.19 -5.40 9.81
CA LEU A 60 9.18 -5.28 11.28
C LEU A 60 8.28 -6.35 11.92
N PHE A 61 7.14 -6.67 11.31
CA PHE A 61 6.28 -7.76 11.80
C PHE A 61 6.97 -9.12 11.69
N ALA A 62 7.78 -9.34 10.65
CA ALA A 62 8.61 -10.53 10.52
C ALA A 62 9.63 -10.68 11.67
N LEU A 63 10.02 -9.60 12.33
CA LEU A 63 10.91 -9.63 13.50
C LEU A 63 10.15 -9.84 14.81
N TRP A 64 8.95 -9.26 14.96
CA TRP A 64 8.32 -9.08 16.27
C TRP A 64 6.96 -9.76 16.45
N ALA A 65 6.33 -10.25 15.38
CA ALA A 65 5.15 -11.11 15.47
C ALA A 65 5.46 -12.42 16.23
N ASP A 66 4.42 -13.17 16.53
CA ASP A 66 4.59 -14.53 17.05
C ASP A 66 5.52 -15.33 16.13
N GLU A 67 6.37 -16.15 16.71
CA GLU A 67 7.43 -16.85 15.97
C GLU A 67 6.89 -17.66 14.79
N ARG A 68 5.72 -18.28 14.95
CA ARG A 68 5.06 -19.06 13.90
C ARG A 68 4.63 -18.21 12.70
N ASP A 69 4.38 -16.89 12.90
CA ASP A 69 3.84 -15.97 11.89
C ASP A 69 4.93 -15.15 11.19
N ARG A 70 6.15 -15.13 11.70
CA ARG A 70 7.27 -14.38 11.11
C ARG A 70 7.56 -14.75 9.65
N PRO A 71 7.55 -16.04 9.24
CA PRO A 71 7.70 -16.40 7.83
C PRO A 71 6.59 -15.83 6.93
N PHE A 72 5.35 -15.79 7.42
CA PHE A 72 4.24 -15.18 6.70
C PHE A 72 4.50 -13.70 6.43
N TRP A 73 4.92 -12.94 7.45
CA TRP A 73 5.16 -11.50 7.32
C TRP A 73 6.34 -11.18 6.41
N LYS A 74 7.38 -12.00 6.45
CA LYS A 74 8.50 -11.88 5.51
C LYS A 74 8.04 -12.07 4.07
N GLU A 75 7.27 -13.11 3.79
CA GLU A 75 6.70 -13.34 2.46
C GLU A 75 5.74 -12.21 2.08
N ALA A 76 4.92 -11.71 2.99
CA ALA A 76 4.00 -10.59 2.73
C ALA A 76 4.75 -9.31 2.30
N ALA A 77 5.92 -9.02 2.90
CA ALA A 77 6.76 -7.90 2.47
C ALA A 77 7.24 -8.06 1.02
N GLU A 78 7.78 -9.24 0.67
CA GLU A 78 8.24 -9.56 -0.67
C GLU A 78 7.09 -9.49 -1.70
N ARG A 79 5.94 -10.11 -1.39
CA ARG A 79 4.75 -10.10 -2.25
C ARG A 79 4.18 -8.70 -2.45
N SER A 80 4.20 -7.86 -1.41
CA SER A 80 3.77 -6.46 -1.53
C SER A 80 4.65 -5.65 -2.48
N ARG A 81 5.96 -5.81 -2.43
CA ARG A 81 6.88 -5.15 -3.39
C ARG A 81 6.59 -5.58 -4.82
N GLU A 82 6.45 -6.90 -5.07
CA GLU A 82 6.09 -7.42 -6.38
C GLU A 82 4.71 -6.96 -6.87
N TYR A 83 3.76 -6.83 -5.96
CA TYR A 83 2.44 -6.29 -6.27
C TYR A 83 2.51 -4.81 -6.65
N LEU A 84 3.20 -3.98 -5.88
CA LEU A 84 3.35 -2.55 -6.16
C LEU A 84 4.00 -2.29 -7.53
N LYS A 85 5.03 -3.07 -7.91
CA LYS A 85 5.63 -3.01 -9.24
C LYS A 85 4.65 -3.22 -10.39
N LYS A 86 3.60 -4.03 -10.16
CA LYS A 86 2.56 -4.31 -11.15
C LYS A 86 1.44 -3.29 -11.13
N ALA A 87 1.12 -2.74 -9.95
CA ALA A 87 0.04 -1.78 -9.76
C ALA A 87 0.42 -0.36 -10.21
N CYS A 88 1.69 0.03 -10.02
CA CYS A 88 2.19 1.33 -10.44
C CYS A 88 2.46 1.36 -11.95
N HIS A 89 2.05 2.43 -12.61
CA HIS A 89 2.28 2.60 -14.03
C HIS A 89 3.76 2.92 -14.30
N PRO A 90 4.44 2.20 -15.20
CA PRO A 90 5.90 2.22 -15.32
C PRO A 90 6.50 3.56 -15.83
N VAL A 91 5.68 4.49 -16.29
CA VAL A 91 6.13 5.80 -16.79
C VAL A 91 5.75 6.92 -15.83
N THR A 92 4.51 6.90 -15.31
CA THR A 92 3.98 7.98 -14.46
C THR A 92 4.20 7.74 -12.97
N GLY A 93 4.41 6.49 -12.54
CA GLY A 93 4.41 6.10 -11.14
C GLY A 93 3.01 6.12 -10.49
N LEU A 94 1.95 6.39 -11.23
CA LEU A 94 0.61 6.47 -10.66
C LEU A 94 0.01 5.08 -10.45
N ALA A 95 -0.46 4.80 -9.25
CA ALA A 95 -1.22 3.60 -8.92
C ALA A 95 -2.73 3.89 -8.94
N PRO A 96 -3.60 2.91 -9.23
CA PRO A 96 -5.03 3.07 -9.04
C PRO A 96 -5.37 3.08 -7.55
N GLU A 97 -6.55 3.60 -7.20
CA GLU A 97 -7.08 3.48 -5.83
C GLU A 97 -7.34 2.03 -5.47
N TYR A 98 -7.97 1.24 -6.36
CA TYR A 98 -8.18 -0.19 -6.18
C TYR A 98 -7.58 -0.99 -7.33
N ALA A 99 -6.91 -2.09 -6.97
CA ALA A 99 -6.38 -3.04 -7.94
C ALA A 99 -6.68 -4.50 -7.53
N ASN A 100 -6.80 -5.36 -8.52
CA ASN A 100 -6.86 -6.80 -8.31
C ASN A 100 -5.51 -7.31 -7.76
N PHE A 101 -5.46 -8.53 -7.21
CA PHE A 101 -4.22 -9.10 -6.66
C PHE A 101 -3.10 -9.32 -7.72
N ASP A 102 -3.41 -9.24 -8.99
CA ASP A 102 -2.43 -9.24 -10.07
C ASP A 102 -1.85 -7.85 -10.40
N GLY A 103 -2.30 -6.80 -9.69
CA GLY A 103 -1.90 -5.40 -9.89
C GLY A 103 -2.72 -4.65 -10.93
N THR A 104 -3.62 -5.30 -11.66
CA THR A 104 -4.47 -4.59 -12.64
C THR A 104 -5.51 -3.70 -11.97
N PRO A 105 -5.78 -2.49 -12.50
CA PRO A 105 -6.82 -1.62 -11.96
C PRO A 105 -8.18 -2.32 -11.86
N ARG A 106 -8.86 -2.15 -10.74
CA ARG A 106 -10.14 -2.82 -10.52
C ARG A 106 -11.27 -2.12 -11.29
N THR A 107 -11.90 -2.85 -12.20
CA THR A 107 -12.99 -2.33 -13.04
C THR A 107 -14.39 -2.61 -12.49
N GLN A 108 -14.52 -3.54 -11.52
CA GLN A 108 -15.79 -3.95 -10.92
C GLN A 108 -16.24 -3.03 -9.76
N SER A 109 -15.39 -2.11 -9.32
CA SER A 109 -15.72 -1.06 -8.35
C SER A 109 -16.21 0.20 -9.04
N HIS A 110 -16.57 1.24 -8.28
CA HIS A 110 -16.90 2.54 -8.84
C HIS A 110 -15.80 3.03 -9.79
N GLN A 111 -16.19 3.64 -10.93
CA GLN A 111 -15.24 3.97 -12.02
C GLN A 111 -14.05 4.84 -11.57
N ALA A 112 -14.23 5.72 -10.57
CA ALA A 112 -13.16 6.56 -10.06
C ALA A 112 -12.00 5.74 -9.47
N PHE A 113 -12.27 4.61 -8.84
CA PHE A 113 -11.28 3.83 -8.07
C PHE A 113 -10.30 3.01 -8.92
N ARG A 114 -10.52 2.90 -10.23
CA ARG A 114 -9.53 2.33 -11.16
C ARG A 114 -8.47 3.35 -11.65
N HIS A 115 -8.53 4.57 -11.13
CA HIS A 115 -7.68 5.70 -11.47
C HIS A 115 -6.85 6.15 -10.27
N PHE A 116 -5.86 6.99 -10.51
CA PHE A 116 -5.16 7.68 -9.44
C PHE A 116 -6.09 8.72 -8.83
N PHE A 117 -6.59 8.40 -7.63
CA PHE A 117 -7.64 9.17 -6.96
C PHE A 117 -7.57 8.92 -5.44
N SER A 118 -8.34 9.67 -4.65
CA SER A 118 -8.51 9.51 -3.21
C SER A 118 -7.17 9.25 -2.49
N ASP A 119 -6.95 8.06 -1.97
CA ASP A 119 -5.83 7.70 -1.11
C ASP A 119 -4.61 7.13 -1.87
N ALA A 120 -4.71 6.96 -3.19
CA ALA A 120 -3.63 6.41 -4.02
C ALA A 120 -2.29 7.17 -3.89
N TYR A 121 -2.33 8.46 -3.50
CA TYR A 121 -1.13 9.27 -3.25
C TYR A 121 -0.20 8.71 -2.16
N ARG A 122 -0.70 7.88 -1.24
CA ARG A 122 0.09 7.28 -0.16
C ARG A 122 1.15 6.30 -0.66
N VAL A 123 0.97 5.73 -1.85
CA VAL A 123 1.90 4.76 -2.43
C VAL A 123 3.31 5.32 -2.52
N ALA A 124 3.49 6.58 -2.94
CA ALA A 124 4.79 7.23 -3.03
C ALA A 124 5.55 7.21 -1.71
N LEU A 125 4.89 7.59 -0.61
CA LEU A 125 5.48 7.56 0.73
C LEU A 125 5.82 6.14 1.18
N ASN A 126 4.92 5.17 0.94
CA ASN A 126 5.13 3.79 1.36
C ASN A 126 6.33 3.15 0.67
N VAL A 127 6.49 3.40 -0.63
CA VAL A 127 7.62 2.93 -1.43
C VAL A 127 8.93 3.60 -0.97
N ALA A 128 8.91 4.91 -0.72
CA ALA A 128 10.06 5.65 -0.24
C ALA A 128 10.52 5.16 1.14
N LEU A 129 9.60 4.97 2.09
CA LEU A 129 9.92 4.46 3.43
C LEU A 129 10.47 3.04 3.40
N ASP A 130 9.94 2.18 2.54
CA ASP A 130 10.46 0.83 2.38
C ASP A 130 11.93 0.85 1.91
N TYR A 131 12.25 1.70 0.96
CA TYR A 131 13.62 1.86 0.50
C TYR A 131 14.52 2.50 1.55
N GLU A 132 14.07 3.56 2.21
CA GLU A 132 14.86 4.23 3.25
C GLU A 132 15.23 3.29 4.40
N TRP A 133 14.31 2.43 4.83
CA TRP A 133 14.53 1.56 5.99
C TRP A 133 15.25 0.26 5.64
N PHE A 134 14.99 -0.33 4.48
CA PHE A 134 15.45 -1.68 4.18
C PHE A 134 16.27 -1.78 2.90
N ARG A 135 16.18 -0.83 1.98
CA ARG A 135 16.86 -0.85 0.65
C ARG A 135 16.68 -2.19 -0.08
N ALA A 136 15.49 -2.76 0.07
CA ALA A 136 15.23 -4.12 -0.38
C ALA A 136 15.11 -4.24 -1.91
N ASP A 137 14.79 -3.13 -2.60
CA ASP A 137 14.50 -3.14 -4.03
C ASP A 137 14.77 -1.77 -4.67
N ASP A 138 15.74 -1.70 -5.56
CA ASP A 138 16.12 -0.47 -6.29
C ASP A 138 15.00 0.06 -7.22
N TRP A 139 13.99 -0.74 -7.54
CA TRP A 139 12.80 -0.29 -8.24
C TRP A 139 12.13 0.89 -7.52
N ALA A 140 12.19 0.93 -6.21
CA ALA A 140 11.61 2.02 -5.41
C ALA A 140 12.15 3.39 -5.80
N VAL A 141 13.46 3.50 -6.08
CA VAL A 141 14.09 4.74 -6.56
C VAL A 141 13.50 5.17 -7.91
N THR A 142 13.32 4.20 -8.82
CA THR A 142 12.72 4.46 -10.13
C THR A 142 11.27 4.92 -9.99
N GLU A 143 10.51 4.28 -9.11
CA GLU A 143 9.10 4.61 -8.86
C GLU A 143 8.95 6.02 -8.27
N CYS A 144 9.72 6.37 -7.24
CA CYS A 144 9.73 7.72 -6.68
C CYS A 144 10.12 8.77 -7.73
N ALA A 145 11.14 8.50 -8.56
CA ALA A 145 11.52 9.40 -9.64
C ALA A 145 10.43 9.56 -10.71
N ASN A 146 9.67 8.50 -11.02
CA ASN A 146 8.59 8.57 -12.00
C ASN A 146 7.44 9.45 -11.51
N ILE A 147 6.98 9.24 -10.28
CA ILE A 147 5.87 10.03 -9.73
C ILE A 147 6.27 11.49 -9.54
N GLN A 148 7.49 11.78 -9.10
CA GLN A 148 7.99 13.14 -8.97
C GLN A 148 8.09 13.84 -10.32
N ARG A 149 8.63 13.17 -11.34
CA ARG A 149 8.68 13.70 -12.71
C ARG A 149 7.28 14.00 -13.23
N PHE A 150 6.29 13.15 -12.95
CA PHE A 150 4.93 13.38 -13.38
C PHE A 150 4.35 14.68 -12.79
N PHE A 151 4.64 14.99 -11.54
CA PHE A 151 4.11 16.17 -10.86
C PHE A 151 5.00 17.43 -10.94
N THR A 152 6.21 17.36 -11.51
CA THR A 152 7.21 18.45 -11.49
C THR A 152 6.66 19.77 -12.06
N ASP A 153 5.90 19.71 -13.15
CA ASP A 153 5.40 20.91 -13.86
C ASP A 153 3.92 21.19 -13.59
N ILE A 154 3.32 20.51 -12.60
CA ILE A 154 1.92 20.71 -12.23
C ILE A 154 1.86 21.53 -10.94
N ASP A 155 1.23 22.72 -10.99
CA ASP A 155 0.98 23.51 -9.78
C ASP A 155 0.13 22.69 -8.79
N PRO A 156 0.52 22.57 -7.51
CA PRO A 156 -0.30 21.88 -6.51
C PRO A 156 -1.74 22.37 -6.39
N ALA A 157 -2.03 23.62 -6.74
CA ALA A 157 -3.40 24.16 -6.81
C ALA A 157 -4.23 23.53 -7.96
N ASP A 158 -3.56 22.97 -8.96
CA ASP A 158 -4.17 22.33 -10.14
C ASP A 158 -4.15 20.80 -10.08
N TYR A 159 -3.78 20.21 -8.94
CA TYR A 159 -3.81 18.75 -8.78
C TYR A 159 -5.23 18.21 -9.00
N ARG A 160 -5.32 17.14 -9.80
CA ARG A 160 -6.58 16.55 -10.24
C ARG A 160 -6.60 15.03 -9.96
N ARG A 161 -7.72 14.40 -10.27
CA ARG A 161 -7.78 12.97 -10.52
C ARG A 161 -7.13 12.69 -11.87
N TYR A 162 -6.38 11.60 -11.97
CA TYR A 162 -5.69 11.17 -13.20
C TYR A 162 -6.02 9.73 -13.53
N THR A 163 -6.07 9.39 -14.81
CA THR A 163 -5.86 8.00 -15.22
C THR A 163 -4.45 7.56 -14.82
N ILE A 164 -4.17 6.27 -14.67
CA ILE A 164 -2.81 5.83 -14.30
C ILE A 164 -1.78 6.14 -15.40
N ASP A 165 -2.20 6.29 -16.65
CA ASP A 165 -1.34 6.76 -17.76
C ASP A 165 -1.18 8.30 -17.82
N GLY A 166 -1.74 9.02 -16.84
CA GLY A 166 -1.47 10.45 -16.60
C GLY A 166 -2.46 11.44 -17.23
N LYS A 167 -3.59 10.99 -17.80
CA LYS A 167 -4.59 11.92 -18.34
C LYS A 167 -5.40 12.54 -17.21
N PRO A 168 -5.49 13.90 -17.12
CA PRO A 168 -6.28 14.55 -16.09
C PRO A 168 -7.78 14.42 -16.37
N PHE A 169 -8.55 14.37 -15.31
CA PHE A 169 -10.00 14.60 -15.29
C PHE A 169 -10.31 16.04 -14.87
N ASP A 170 -11.54 16.49 -15.06
CA ASP A 170 -11.96 17.81 -14.61
C ASP A 170 -12.05 17.92 -13.08
N GLU A 171 -12.23 16.78 -12.39
CA GLU A 171 -12.35 16.75 -10.94
C GLU A 171 -10.98 17.01 -10.27
N PRO A 172 -10.94 17.91 -9.26
CA PRO A 172 -9.73 18.16 -8.48
C PRO A 172 -9.31 16.90 -7.69
N ALA A 173 -8.04 16.86 -7.29
CA ALA A 173 -7.57 15.86 -6.34
C ALA A 173 -8.35 15.98 -5.02
N LEU A 174 -8.74 14.86 -4.44
CA LEU A 174 -9.49 14.85 -3.18
C LEU A 174 -8.62 15.31 -2.01
N HIS A 175 -7.33 14.97 -2.02
CA HIS A 175 -6.38 15.27 -0.96
C HIS A 175 -5.09 15.92 -1.49
N PRO A 176 -5.17 17.16 -2.06
CA PRO A 176 -4.01 17.78 -2.71
C PRO A 176 -2.84 18.03 -1.76
N VAL A 177 -3.11 18.35 -0.49
CA VAL A 177 -2.06 18.53 0.53
C VAL A 177 -1.37 17.21 0.87
N GLY A 178 -2.13 16.12 0.97
CA GLY A 178 -1.59 14.78 1.17
C GLY A 178 -0.69 14.35 0.00
N LEU A 179 -1.14 14.57 -1.23
CA LEU A 179 -0.36 14.30 -2.43
C LEU A 179 0.96 15.08 -2.47
N LEU A 180 0.91 16.38 -2.16
CA LEU A 180 2.12 17.20 -2.10
C LEU A 180 3.08 16.70 -1.02
N ALA A 181 2.58 16.40 0.18
CA ALA A 181 3.39 15.96 1.32
C ALA A 181 4.07 14.61 1.06
N THR A 182 3.33 13.62 0.52
CA THR A 182 3.90 12.29 0.22
C THR A 182 4.91 12.33 -0.92
N ASN A 183 4.66 13.17 -1.93
CA ASN A 183 5.59 13.38 -3.03
C ASN A 183 6.89 14.06 -2.56
N ALA A 184 6.79 15.07 -1.68
CA ALA A 184 7.95 15.72 -1.07
C ALA A 184 8.73 14.75 -0.16
N ALA A 185 8.05 13.86 0.58
CA ALA A 185 8.72 12.87 1.43
C ALA A 185 9.42 11.75 0.63
N ALA A 186 9.02 11.55 -0.62
CA ALA A 186 9.62 10.57 -1.53
C ALA A 186 10.81 11.12 -2.35
N SER A 187 11.24 12.37 -2.06
CA SER A 187 12.34 13.06 -2.80
C SER A 187 13.76 12.68 -2.31
#